data_b352c201dd97c867dfa663ae8dab2eb6
#
_entry.id   b352c201dd97c867dfa663ae8dab2eb6
#
_cell.length_a   1.000
_cell.length_b   1.000
_cell.length_c   1.000
_cell.angle_alpha   90.00
_cell.angle_beta   90.00
_cell.angle_gamma   90.00
#
_symmetry.space_group_name_H-M   'P 1'
#
loop_
_entity.id
_entity.type
_entity.pdbx_description
1 polymer ?
#
loop_
_entity_poly.entity_id
_entity_poly.type
_entity_poly.pdbx_seq_one_letter_code
_entity_poly.pdbx_strand_id
1 'polypeptide(L)'
;MTPESLTAFWHRQWRLIRAGGWPVCKSKARQLLKRLRPLPILIVTAPIFVIPVIVIRLIRPWILLRFGWLESEGIGHFSRPVEIYLSEADLGLHDPGQAGLDIWYLNKIVCNHVLKDKWSQVLTIWPRQIAGPIDRLNRFIPGGARHTLPYRYIQERSTPWQNIDLHHVLERTVPHLSFSASEEAIGVRALHDMGFCEQDDFVCFMVRDGAYFGEDHHLR
;
A
#
# COMPACT_ATOMS: atom_id res chain seq x y z
N MET A 1 -23.86 2.71 1.78
CA MET A 1 -24.20 1.61 0.85
C MET A 1 -24.95 0.55 1.63
N THR A 2 -26.18 0.26 1.26
CA THR A 2 -26.99 -0.81 1.86
C THR A 2 -26.35 -2.15 1.52
N PRO A 3 -26.18 -3.08 2.48
CA PRO A 3 -25.66 -4.40 2.19
C PRO A 3 -26.63 -5.11 1.23
N GLU A 4 -26.20 -5.39 0.01
CA GLU A 4 -26.95 -6.29 -0.88
C GLU A 4 -27.20 -7.60 -0.11
N SER A 5 -28.44 -8.03 -0.08
CA SER A 5 -28.75 -9.33 0.52
C SER A 5 -27.95 -10.42 -0.22
N LEU A 6 -27.44 -11.41 0.51
CA LEU A 6 -26.69 -12.54 -0.08
C LEU A 6 -27.45 -13.18 -1.25
N THR A 7 -28.76 -13.21 -1.18
CA THR A 7 -29.65 -13.70 -2.26
C THR A 7 -29.59 -12.85 -3.51
N ALA A 8 -29.60 -11.51 -3.40
CA ALA A 8 -29.49 -10.60 -4.55
C ALA A 8 -28.11 -10.71 -5.23
N PHE A 9 -27.05 -10.86 -4.43
CA PHE A 9 -25.70 -11.12 -4.93
C PHE A 9 -25.64 -12.42 -5.74
N TRP A 10 -26.16 -13.55 -5.20
CA TRP A 10 -26.17 -14.85 -5.89
C TRP A 10 -27.02 -14.82 -7.16
N HIS A 11 -28.19 -14.18 -7.16
CA HIS A 11 -29.01 -14.01 -8.35
C HIS A 11 -28.32 -13.22 -9.45
N ARG A 12 -27.56 -12.16 -9.09
CA ARG A 12 -26.78 -11.39 -10.05
C ARG A 12 -25.64 -12.25 -10.64
N GLN A 13 -24.92 -13.02 -9.79
CA GLN A 13 -23.87 -13.91 -10.28
C GLN A 13 -24.40 -14.99 -11.23
N TRP A 14 -25.55 -15.56 -10.92
CA TRP A 14 -26.22 -16.59 -11.75
C TRP A 14 -26.62 -16.04 -13.12
N ARG A 15 -27.20 -14.84 -13.16
CA ARG A 15 -27.53 -14.16 -14.44
C ARG A 15 -26.32 -13.93 -15.31
N LEU A 16 -25.20 -13.47 -14.72
CA LEU A 16 -23.96 -13.24 -15.46
C LEU A 16 -23.34 -14.53 -16.00
N ILE A 17 -23.44 -15.64 -15.28
CA ILE A 17 -22.98 -16.95 -15.73
C ILE A 17 -23.85 -17.47 -16.87
N ARG A 18 -25.19 -17.32 -16.76
CA ARG A 18 -26.11 -17.74 -17.82
C ARG A 18 -25.96 -16.93 -19.11
N ALA A 19 -25.75 -15.62 -18.99
CA ALA A 19 -25.61 -14.74 -20.15
C ALA A 19 -24.25 -14.88 -20.87
N GLY A 20 -23.18 -15.16 -20.11
CA GLY A 20 -21.80 -15.20 -20.62
C GLY A 20 -21.24 -16.58 -20.91
N GLY A 21 -22.00 -17.66 -20.65
CA GLY A 21 -21.62 -19.03 -20.93
C GLY A 21 -20.34 -19.52 -20.28
N TRP A 22 -19.71 -20.51 -20.90
CA TRP A 22 -18.50 -21.18 -20.40
C TRP A 22 -17.29 -20.24 -20.17
N PRO A 23 -17.00 -19.20 -21.02
CA PRO A 23 -15.89 -18.30 -20.79
C PRO A 23 -16.00 -17.51 -19.48
N VAL A 24 -17.21 -17.05 -19.12
CA VAL A 24 -17.46 -16.31 -17.88
C VAL A 24 -17.36 -17.25 -16.66
N CYS A 25 -17.85 -18.47 -16.76
CA CYS A 25 -17.70 -19.49 -15.73
C CYS A 25 -16.22 -19.78 -15.46
N LYS A 26 -15.43 -20.00 -16.51
CA LYS A 26 -13.99 -20.24 -16.44
C LYS A 26 -13.22 -19.05 -15.83
N SER A 27 -13.59 -17.82 -16.21
CA SER A 27 -13.00 -16.60 -15.63
C SER A 27 -13.30 -16.49 -14.12
N LYS A 28 -14.54 -16.70 -13.71
CA LYS A 28 -14.93 -16.68 -12.29
C LYS A 28 -14.28 -17.82 -11.49
N ALA A 29 -14.21 -19.03 -12.06
CA ALA A 29 -13.49 -20.15 -11.45
C ALA A 29 -12.00 -19.81 -11.25
N ARG A 30 -11.35 -19.21 -12.25
CA ARG A 30 -9.96 -18.74 -12.11
C ARG A 30 -9.82 -17.66 -11.02
N GLN A 31 -10.76 -16.73 -10.94
CA GLN A 31 -10.74 -15.71 -9.87
C GLN A 31 -10.94 -16.33 -8.50
N LEU A 32 -11.84 -17.31 -8.38
CA LEU A 32 -12.05 -18.07 -7.13
C LEU A 32 -10.79 -18.86 -6.76
N LEU A 33 -10.20 -19.59 -7.72
CA LEU A 33 -8.94 -20.30 -7.50
C LEU A 33 -7.80 -19.37 -7.09
N LYS A 34 -7.68 -18.18 -7.72
CA LYS A 34 -6.70 -17.16 -7.30
C LYS A 34 -6.93 -16.70 -5.86
N ARG A 35 -8.19 -16.55 -5.42
CA ARG A 35 -8.54 -16.20 -4.05
C ARG A 35 -8.28 -17.32 -3.05
N LEU A 36 -8.49 -18.57 -3.47
CA LEU A 36 -8.28 -19.77 -2.64
C LEU A 36 -6.81 -20.21 -2.60
N ARG A 37 -6.02 -19.83 -3.60
CA ARG A 37 -4.59 -20.20 -3.70
C ARG A 37 -3.75 -19.91 -2.44
N PRO A 38 -3.95 -18.80 -1.70
CA PRO A 38 -3.21 -18.57 -0.45
C PRO A 38 -3.74 -19.38 0.75
N LEU A 39 -4.93 -20.01 0.67
CA LEU A 39 -5.52 -20.72 1.79
C LEU A 39 -4.69 -21.91 2.30
N PRO A 40 -4.13 -22.79 1.45
CA PRO A 40 -3.31 -23.90 1.95
C PRO A 40 -2.08 -23.38 2.73
N ILE A 41 -1.42 -22.37 2.20
CA ILE A 41 -0.27 -21.74 2.86
C ILE A 41 -0.72 -21.10 4.17
N LEU A 42 -1.87 -20.43 4.17
CA LEU A 42 -2.42 -19.79 5.37
C LEU A 42 -2.76 -20.84 6.45
N ILE A 43 -3.36 -21.98 6.07
CA ILE A 43 -3.69 -23.07 7.01
C ILE A 43 -2.43 -23.66 7.63
N VAL A 44 -1.39 -23.90 6.82
CA VAL A 44 -0.11 -24.45 7.29
C VAL A 44 0.66 -23.46 8.16
N THR A 45 0.64 -22.16 7.81
CA THR A 45 1.38 -21.13 8.54
C THR A 45 0.57 -20.49 9.66
N ALA A 46 -0.77 -20.64 9.67
CA ALA A 46 -1.64 -20.05 10.68
C ALA A 46 -1.20 -20.38 12.13
N PRO A 47 -0.84 -21.61 12.49
CA PRO A 47 -0.41 -21.92 13.86
C PRO A 47 0.80 -21.07 14.29
N ILE A 48 1.73 -20.80 13.38
CA ILE A 48 2.95 -20.00 13.66
C ILE A 48 2.58 -18.53 13.90
N PHE A 49 1.65 -17.99 13.12
CA PHE A 49 1.27 -16.57 13.16
C PHE A 49 0.12 -16.25 14.11
N VAL A 50 -0.63 -17.26 14.58
CA VAL A 50 -1.68 -17.09 15.59
C VAL A 50 -1.09 -16.56 16.91
N ILE A 51 0.05 -17.10 17.35
CA ILE A 51 0.69 -16.67 18.60
C ILE A 51 1.06 -15.17 18.55
N PRO A 52 1.80 -14.67 17.54
CA PRO A 52 2.03 -13.23 17.40
C PRO A 52 0.74 -12.40 17.37
N VAL A 53 -0.29 -12.84 16.68
CA VAL A 53 -1.57 -12.10 16.63
C VAL A 53 -2.24 -12.04 17.99
N ILE A 54 -2.23 -13.13 18.76
CA ILE A 54 -2.74 -13.14 20.14
C ILE A 54 -1.93 -12.17 21.01
N VAL A 55 -0.61 -12.23 20.93
CA VAL A 55 0.29 -11.32 21.69
C VAL A 55 -0.02 -9.86 21.34
N ILE A 56 -0.09 -9.52 20.06
CA ILE A 56 -0.42 -8.18 19.56
C ILE A 56 -1.75 -7.69 20.16
N ARG A 57 -2.73 -8.56 20.27
CA ARG A 57 -4.04 -8.22 20.87
C ARG A 57 -4.02 -8.10 22.36
N LEU A 58 -3.24 -8.91 23.05
CA LEU A 58 -3.07 -8.84 24.49
C LEU A 58 -2.35 -7.56 24.92
N ILE A 59 -1.33 -7.13 24.17
CA ILE A 59 -0.58 -5.89 24.46
C ILE A 59 -1.30 -4.62 24.03
N ARG A 60 -2.37 -4.73 23.24
CA ARG A 60 -3.13 -3.60 22.71
C ARG A 60 -3.54 -2.54 23.73
N PRO A 61 -3.91 -2.86 25.00
CA PRO A 61 -4.24 -1.83 25.98
C PRO A 61 -3.08 -0.86 26.26
N TRP A 62 -1.83 -1.29 26.05
CA TRP A 62 -0.64 -0.49 26.30
C TRP A 62 -0.04 0.09 25.02
N ILE A 63 -0.04 -0.69 23.93
CA ILE A 63 0.50 -0.26 22.64
C ILE A 63 -0.32 -0.86 21.49
N LEU A 64 -0.76 0.00 20.59
CA LEU A 64 -1.48 -0.40 19.38
C LEU A 64 -0.51 -0.62 18.23
N LEU A 65 -0.33 -1.88 17.82
CA LEU A 65 0.42 -2.20 16.61
C LEU A 65 -0.55 -2.18 15.41
N ARG A 66 -0.25 -1.32 14.41
CA ARG A 66 -1.02 -1.24 13.16
C ARG A 66 -0.17 -1.68 12.00
N PHE A 67 -0.77 -2.37 11.05
CA PHE A 67 -0.08 -2.93 9.88
C PHE A 67 -0.61 -2.32 8.60
N GLY A 68 0.30 -2.05 7.66
CA GLY A 68 -0.01 -1.60 6.33
C GLY A 68 1.02 -2.05 5.30
N TRP A 69 0.60 -2.24 4.06
CA TRP A 69 1.55 -2.51 2.99
C TRP A 69 1.83 -1.26 2.17
N LEU A 70 3.05 -1.14 1.69
CA LEU A 70 3.47 -0.13 0.74
C LEU A 70 3.27 -0.67 -0.68
N GLU A 71 2.57 0.08 -1.51
CA GLU A 71 2.37 -0.25 -2.93
C GLU A 71 3.66 0.08 -3.71
N SER A 72 4.68 -0.76 -3.51
CA SER A 72 6.03 -0.52 -4.02
C SER A 72 6.23 -0.87 -5.50
N GLU A 73 5.19 -1.32 -6.22
CA GLU A 73 5.26 -1.73 -7.62
C GLU A 73 5.26 -0.53 -8.59
N GLY A 74 4.71 0.62 -8.17
CA GLY A 74 4.65 1.84 -8.97
C GLY A 74 5.11 3.05 -8.20
N ILE A 75 6.02 3.86 -8.78
CA ILE A 75 6.66 4.97 -8.08
C ILE A 75 5.67 5.99 -7.51
N GLY A 76 4.61 6.32 -8.26
CA GLY A 76 3.60 7.27 -7.81
C GLY A 76 2.79 6.77 -6.59
N HIS A 77 2.58 5.46 -6.51
CA HIS A 77 1.90 4.82 -5.39
C HIS A 77 2.84 4.55 -4.21
N PHE A 78 4.12 4.45 -4.49
CA PHE A 78 5.14 4.24 -3.47
C PHE A 78 5.62 5.53 -2.80
N SER A 79 5.37 6.69 -3.41
CA SER A 79 5.78 8.00 -2.90
C SER A 79 4.61 8.77 -2.26
N ARG A 80 3.72 9.31 -3.08
CA ARG A 80 2.73 10.31 -2.67
C ARG A 80 1.73 9.86 -1.60
N PRO A 81 1.11 8.67 -1.66
CA PRO A 81 0.19 8.25 -0.62
C PRO A 81 0.84 8.05 0.75
N VAL A 82 2.11 7.66 0.76
CA VAL A 82 2.89 7.50 2.00
C VAL A 82 3.15 8.86 2.63
N GLU A 83 3.56 9.83 1.81
CA GLU A 83 3.79 11.21 2.25
C GLU A 83 2.50 11.85 2.79
N ILE A 84 1.38 11.70 2.08
CA ILE A 84 0.07 12.18 2.56
C ILE A 84 -0.27 11.55 3.92
N TYR A 85 -0.08 10.24 4.09
CA TYR A 85 -0.35 9.56 5.34
C TYR A 85 0.49 10.12 6.50
N LEU A 86 1.78 10.34 6.29
CA LEU A 86 2.68 10.89 7.30
C LEU A 86 2.30 12.33 7.64
N SER A 87 2.01 13.13 6.63
CA SER A 87 1.53 14.51 6.80
C SER A 87 0.19 14.58 7.54
N GLU A 88 -0.72 13.66 7.27
CA GLU A 88 -1.97 13.51 8.02
C GLU A 88 -1.71 13.10 9.49
N ALA A 89 -0.71 12.23 9.72
CA ALA A 89 -0.31 11.84 11.07
C ALA A 89 0.31 12.98 11.87
N ASP A 90 1.17 13.82 11.25
CA ASP A 90 1.72 15.02 11.87
C ASP A 90 0.66 16.00 12.34
N LEU A 91 -0.45 16.09 11.61
CA LEU A 91 -1.60 16.91 11.96
C LEU A 91 -2.59 16.22 12.91
N GLY A 92 -2.25 15.02 13.41
CA GLY A 92 -3.07 14.27 14.37
C GLY A 92 -4.33 13.63 13.76
N LEU A 93 -4.49 13.61 12.44
CA LEU A 93 -5.69 13.07 11.79
C LEU A 93 -5.83 11.53 11.93
N HIS A 94 -4.75 10.86 12.29
CA HIS A 94 -4.69 9.40 12.46
C HIS A 94 -4.38 8.98 13.90
N ASP A 95 -4.49 9.91 14.85
CA ASP A 95 -4.23 9.62 16.26
C ASP A 95 -5.22 8.54 16.76
N PRO A 96 -4.72 7.38 17.19
CA PRO A 96 -5.56 6.33 17.76
C PRO A 96 -6.01 6.63 19.20
N GLY A 97 -5.63 7.77 19.79
CA GLY A 97 -5.88 8.12 21.18
C GLY A 97 -5.07 7.29 22.20
N GLN A 98 -4.06 6.56 21.73
CA GLN A 98 -3.16 5.76 22.56
C GLN A 98 -1.80 5.57 21.89
N ALA A 99 -0.76 5.21 22.65
CA ALA A 99 0.53 4.88 22.10
C ALA A 99 0.41 3.78 21.01
N GLY A 100 1.01 4.00 19.86
CA GLY A 100 0.93 3.10 18.72
C GLY A 100 2.24 3.01 17.94
N LEU A 101 2.39 1.91 17.22
CA LEU A 101 3.50 1.69 16.29
C LEU A 101 2.93 1.21 14.94
N ASP A 102 3.27 1.94 13.90
CA ASP A 102 2.91 1.61 12.53
C ASP A 102 3.98 0.75 11.89
N ILE A 103 3.59 -0.45 11.52
CA ILE A 103 4.46 -1.45 10.90
C ILE A 103 4.08 -1.59 9.44
N TRP A 104 5.03 -1.27 8.58
CA TRP A 104 4.86 -1.33 7.14
C TRP A 104 5.55 -2.55 6.54
N TYR A 105 5.08 -3.01 5.40
CA TYR A 105 5.78 -4.01 4.60
C TYR A 105 5.58 -3.76 3.11
N LEU A 106 6.60 -4.09 2.33
CA LEU A 106 6.63 -3.84 0.90
C LEU A 106 5.81 -4.88 0.13
N ASN A 107 5.37 -4.52 -1.07
CA ASN A 107 4.90 -5.48 -2.04
C ASN A 107 6.03 -6.41 -2.50
N LYS A 108 5.70 -7.38 -3.36
CA LYS A 108 6.63 -8.37 -3.86
C LYS A 108 7.71 -7.76 -4.75
N ILE A 109 7.35 -6.71 -5.49
CA ILE A 109 8.22 -5.98 -6.42
C ILE A 109 8.45 -4.59 -5.85
N VAL A 110 9.69 -4.12 -5.94
CA VAL A 110 10.10 -2.78 -5.56
C VAL A 110 10.59 -2.07 -6.81
N CYS A 111 9.83 -1.06 -7.26
CA CYS A 111 10.14 -0.32 -8.49
C CYS A 111 11.32 0.64 -8.34
N ASN A 112 11.64 1.07 -7.11
CA ASN A 112 12.72 2.01 -6.83
C ASN A 112 13.37 1.69 -5.47
N HIS A 113 14.61 1.23 -5.51
CA HIS A 113 15.35 0.86 -4.29
C HIS A 113 15.83 2.07 -3.50
N VAL A 114 16.19 3.17 -4.15
CA VAL A 114 16.60 4.41 -3.48
C VAL A 114 15.43 4.93 -2.63
N LEU A 115 14.25 4.99 -3.21
CA LEU A 115 13.04 5.41 -2.49
C LEU A 115 12.70 4.46 -1.33
N LYS A 116 12.87 3.15 -1.52
CA LYS A 116 12.73 2.16 -0.43
C LYS A 116 13.69 2.45 0.72
N ASP A 117 14.96 2.73 0.42
CA ASP A 117 15.98 2.98 1.43
C ASP A 117 15.69 4.30 2.18
N LYS A 118 15.19 5.32 1.47
CA LYS A 118 14.70 6.56 2.09
C LYS A 118 13.53 6.30 3.03
N TRP A 119 12.51 5.57 2.59
CA TRP A 119 11.38 5.22 3.45
C TRP A 119 11.79 4.37 4.66
N SER A 120 12.82 3.55 4.54
CA SER A 120 13.32 2.74 5.65
C SER A 120 13.96 3.59 6.77
N GLN A 121 14.31 4.85 6.50
CA GLN A 121 14.81 5.79 7.52
C GLN A 121 13.68 6.45 8.32
N VAL A 122 12.48 6.53 7.72
CA VAL A 122 11.31 7.23 8.30
C VAL A 122 10.28 6.23 8.84
N LEU A 123 10.11 5.08 8.19
CA LEU A 123 9.08 4.10 8.50
C LEU A 123 9.67 2.85 9.14
N THR A 124 8.92 2.23 10.05
CA THR A 124 9.23 0.88 10.55
C THR A 124 8.81 -0.16 9.51
N ILE A 125 9.74 -0.61 8.67
CA ILE A 125 9.46 -1.58 7.61
C ILE A 125 9.91 -2.97 8.04
N TRP A 126 8.96 -3.90 8.12
CA TRP A 126 9.21 -5.29 8.44
C TRP A 126 9.25 -6.17 7.18
N PRO A 127 9.96 -7.33 7.25
CA PRO A 127 9.91 -8.31 6.19
C PRO A 127 8.48 -8.75 5.89
N ARG A 128 8.10 -8.73 4.59
CA ARG A 128 6.76 -9.12 4.13
C ARG A 128 6.35 -10.52 4.59
N GLN A 129 7.33 -11.42 4.68
CA GLN A 129 7.12 -12.81 5.09
C GLN A 129 6.61 -12.93 6.54
N ILE A 130 6.88 -11.93 7.36
CA ILE A 130 6.44 -11.85 8.76
C ILE A 130 5.21 -10.95 8.88
N ALA A 131 5.31 -9.70 8.47
CA ALA A 131 4.25 -8.71 8.66
C ALA A 131 3.00 -9.04 7.84
N GLY A 132 3.16 -9.54 6.61
CA GLY A 132 2.03 -9.84 5.73
C GLY A 132 1.09 -10.93 6.24
N PRO A 133 1.57 -12.11 6.70
CA PRO A 133 0.72 -13.12 7.34
C PRO A 133 0.06 -12.63 8.63
N ILE A 134 0.78 -11.90 9.49
CA ILE A 134 0.23 -11.32 10.73
C ILE A 134 -0.91 -10.36 10.41
N ASP A 135 -0.69 -9.39 9.52
CA ASP A 135 -1.71 -8.43 9.07
C ASP A 135 -2.95 -9.15 8.52
N ARG A 136 -2.74 -10.09 7.60
CA ARG A 136 -3.83 -10.85 6.98
C ARG A 136 -4.63 -11.63 8.00
N LEU A 137 -3.95 -12.37 8.88
CA LEU A 137 -4.61 -13.17 9.91
C LEU A 137 -5.37 -12.28 10.90
N ASN A 138 -4.78 -11.15 11.29
CA ASN A 138 -5.39 -10.19 12.19
C ASN A 138 -6.69 -9.60 11.64
N ARG A 139 -6.78 -9.37 10.31
CA ARG A 139 -8.00 -8.88 9.63
C ARG A 139 -9.15 -9.88 9.66
N PHE A 140 -8.89 -11.18 9.72
CA PHE A 140 -9.94 -12.20 9.80
C PHE A 140 -10.57 -12.32 11.19
N ILE A 141 -9.90 -11.80 12.23
CA ILE A 141 -10.39 -11.90 13.60
C ILE A 141 -11.18 -10.64 13.96
N PRO A 142 -12.34 -10.72 14.62
CA PRO A 142 -13.12 -9.55 15.02
C PRO A 142 -12.27 -8.50 15.76
N GLY A 143 -12.45 -7.22 15.43
CA GLY A 143 -11.66 -6.11 15.96
C GLY A 143 -10.32 -5.87 15.24
N GLY A 144 -9.98 -6.65 14.20
CA GLY A 144 -8.75 -6.50 13.43
C GLY A 144 -8.60 -5.16 12.69
N ALA A 145 -9.71 -4.50 12.38
CA ALA A 145 -9.70 -3.18 11.76
C ALA A 145 -8.88 -2.13 12.53
N ARG A 146 -8.83 -2.23 13.85
CA ARG A 146 -8.00 -1.33 14.69
C ARG A 146 -6.50 -1.53 14.49
N HIS A 147 -6.08 -2.71 14.05
CA HIS A 147 -4.71 -3.06 13.76
C HIS A 147 -4.33 -2.88 12.28
N THR A 148 -5.21 -2.27 11.51
CA THR A 148 -4.95 -1.92 10.11
C THR A 148 -4.72 -0.41 10.03
N LEU A 149 -3.65 0.00 9.35
CA LEU A 149 -3.39 1.42 9.11
C LEU A 149 -4.56 2.05 8.35
N PRO A 150 -5.02 3.24 8.73
CA PRO A 150 -6.05 3.98 8.01
C PRO A 150 -5.52 4.57 6.70
N TYR A 151 -4.62 3.88 6.06
CA TYR A 151 -3.99 4.23 4.81
C TYR A 151 -4.97 3.99 3.67
N ARG A 152 -5.44 5.03 3.04
CA ARG A 152 -6.56 5.01 2.09
C ARG A 152 -6.35 4.11 0.89
N TYR A 153 -5.10 3.89 0.50
CA TYR A 153 -4.75 3.02 -0.62
C TYR A 153 -5.11 1.54 -0.40
N ILE A 154 -5.20 1.11 0.86
CA ILE A 154 -5.44 -0.30 1.22
C ILE A 154 -6.90 -0.69 1.03
N GLN A 155 -7.85 0.25 1.13
CA GLN A 155 -9.26 -0.11 1.27
C GLN A 155 -10.06 -0.14 -0.04
N GLU A 156 -9.67 0.60 -1.07
CA GLU A 156 -10.48 0.71 -2.29
C GLU A 156 -9.65 0.85 -3.57
N ARG A 157 -9.24 -0.29 -4.14
CA ARG A 157 -8.63 -0.36 -5.50
C ARG A 157 -9.50 0.25 -6.62
N SER A 158 -10.70 0.73 -6.29
CA SER A 158 -11.71 1.16 -7.26
C SER A 158 -11.98 2.65 -7.28
N THR A 159 -11.37 3.46 -6.41
CA THR A 159 -11.63 4.89 -6.38
C THR A 159 -10.47 5.69 -6.97
N PRO A 160 -10.74 6.57 -7.96
CA PRO A 160 -9.73 7.45 -8.57
C PRO A 160 -9.10 8.47 -7.60
N TRP A 161 -9.60 8.56 -6.38
CA TRP A 161 -9.28 9.58 -5.38
C TRP A 161 -8.13 9.22 -4.43
N GLN A 162 -7.50 8.08 -4.62
CA GLN A 162 -6.51 7.51 -3.68
C GLN A 162 -5.20 8.31 -3.54
N ASN A 163 -4.89 9.15 -4.52
CA ASN A 163 -3.69 9.99 -4.55
C ASN A 163 -4.00 11.47 -4.34
N ILE A 164 -5.22 11.81 -3.89
CA ILE A 164 -5.61 13.20 -3.71
C ILE A 164 -5.42 13.58 -2.24
N ASP A 165 -4.69 14.63 -2.01
CA ASP A 165 -4.59 15.30 -0.73
C ASP A 165 -5.89 16.07 -0.45
N LEU A 166 -6.86 15.39 0.17
CA LEU A 166 -8.18 15.95 0.48
C LEU A 166 -8.15 17.01 1.57
N HIS A 167 -7.12 17.01 2.39
CA HIS A 167 -7.00 17.90 3.54
C HIS A 167 -5.94 18.99 3.33
N HIS A 168 -5.36 19.06 2.12
CA HIS A 168 -4.27 19.99 1.80
C HIS A 168 -3.13 19.91 2.84
N VAL A 169 -2.79 18.67 3.24
CA VAL A 169 -1.80 18.45 4.30
C VAL A 169 -0.38 18.70 3.80
N LEU A 170 -0.10 18.42 2.52
CA LEU A 170 1.22 18.59 1.94
C LEU A 170 1.69 20.05 1.91
N GLU A 171 0.77 21.01 1.91
CA GLU A 171 1.08 22.44 1.97
C GLU A 171 1.31 22.92 3.42
N ARG A 172 0.94 22.10 4.41
CA ARG A 172 0.91 22.45 5.83
C ARG A 172 1.95 21.71 6.66
N THR A 173 2.63 20.76 6.07
CA THR A 173 3.66 19.92 6.72
C THR A 173 4.98 20.02 5.97
N VAL A 174 6.05 19.56 6.61
CA VAL A 174 7.37 19.47 5.99
C VAL A 174 7.52 18.10 5.34
N PRO A 175 8.13 17.99 4.14
CA PRO A 175 8.40 16.70 3.51
C PRO A 175 9.22 15.77 4.42
N HIS A 176 8.80 14.50 4.49
CA HIS A 176 9.46 13.49 5.33
C HIS A 176 10.70 12.89 4.68
N LEU A 177 10.82 13.01 3.36
CA LEU A 177 12.01 12.58 2.64
C LEU A 177 12.90 13.76 2.32
N SER A 178 14.19 13.59 2.56
CA SER A 178 15.23 14.56 2.23
C SER A 178 16.44 13.86 1.61
N PHE A 179 17.23 14.61 0.88
CA PHE A 179 18.53 14.15 0.42
C PHE A 179 19.58 14.41 1.49
N SER A 180 20.56 13.54 1.60
CA SER A 180 21.75 13.77 2.39
C SER A 180 22.67 14.79 1.68
N ALA A 181 23.57 15.43 2.42
CA ALA A 181 24.53 16.37 1.81
C ALA A 181 25.38 15.74 0.69
N SER A 182 25.67 14.45 0.79
CA SER A 182 26.40 13.71 -0.26
C SER A 182 25.54 13.50 -1.52
N GLU A 183 24.25 13.22 -1.36
CA GLU A 183 23.32 13.07 -2.48
C GLU A 183 23.05 14.41 -3.17
N GLU A 184 22.89 15.49 -2.39
CA GLU A 184 22.78 16.84 -2.92
C GLU A 184 24.03 17.21 -3.74
N ALA A 185 25.24 16.95 -3.22
CA ALA A 185 26.48 17.20 -3.94
C ALA A 185 26.60 16.38 -5.24
N ILE A 186 26.04 15.18 -5.28
CA ILE A 186 25.97 14.36 -6.50
C ILE A 186 24.98 15.00 -7.50
N GLY A 187 23.82 15.43 -7.01
CA GLY A 187 22.79 16.08 -7.84
C GLY A 187 23.31 17.36 -8.47
N VAL A 188 23.94 18.23 -7.67
CA VAL A 188 24.55 19.49 -8.15
C VAL A 188 25.61 19.20 -9.23
N ARG A 189 26.50 18.24 -9.00
CA ARG A 189 27.49 17.85 -10.03
C ARG A 189 26.84 17.35 -11.31
N ALA A 190 25.81 16.54 -11.21
CA ALA A 190 25.10 16.04 -12.38
C ALA A 190 24.43 17.18 -13.18
N LEU A 191 23.88 18.18 -12.51
CA LEU A 191 23.35 19.38 -13.15
C LEU A 191 24.46 20.18 -13.87
N HIS A 192 25.58 20.39 -13.21
CA HIS A 192 26.77 21.04 -13.81
C HIS A 192 27.25 20.27 -15.04
N ASP A 193 27.35 18.95 -15.00
CA ASP A 193 27.77 18.11 -16.13
C ASP A 193 26.78 18.20 -17.31
N MET A 194 25.51 18.49 -17.04
CA MET A 194 24.48 18.76 -18.05
C MET A 194 24.53 20.24 -18.58
N GLY A 195 25.40 21.07 -18.00
CA GLY A 195 25.59 22.47 -18.43
C GLY A 195 24.74 23.49 -17.66
N PHE A 196 24.08 23.08 -16.57
CA PHE A 196 23.35 24.03 -15.70
C PHE A 196 24.28 24.68 -14.67
N CYS A 197 24.07 25.96 -14.41
CA CYS A 197 24.70 26.70 -13.33
C CYS A 197 23.74 26.87 -12.15
N GLU A 198 24.25 27.23 -10.97
CA GLU A 198 23.43 27.34 -9.74
C GLU A 198 22.30 28.41 -9.85
N GLN A 199 22.40 29.37 -10.77
CA GLN A 199 21.39 30.40 -10.97
C GLN A 199 20.41 30.10 -12.10
N ASP A 200 20.55 28.94 -12.77
CA ASP A 200 19.69 28.62 -13.89
C ASP A 200 18.34 28.05 -13.39
N ASP A 201 17.25 28.61 -13.86
CA ASP A 201 15.93 28.02 -13.70
C ASP A 201 15.74 26.89 -14.68
N PHE A 202 15.25 25.74 -14.20
CA PHE A 202 14.94 24.60 -15.06
C PHE A 202 13.61 23.95 -14.69
N VAL A 203 13.00 23.30 -15.66
CA VAL A 203 11.77 22.52 -15.48
C VAL A 203 12.06 21.05 -15.77
N CYS A 204 11.75 20.19 -14.79
CA CYS A 204 11.80 18.76 -15.00
C CYS A 204 10.57 18.28 -15.77
N PHE A 205 10.79 17.70 -16.95
CA PHE A 205 9.73 17.10 -17.74
C PHE A 205 9.89 15.58 -17.77
N MET A 206 8.94 14.88 -17.17
CA MET A 206 8.94 13.42 -17.15
C MET A 206 7.96 12.85 -18.17
N VAL A 207 8.46 12.10 -19.14
CA VAL A 207 7.65 11.39 -20.15
C VAL A 207 7.71 9.89 -19.86
N ARG A 208 6.55 9.24 -19.91
CA ARG A 208 6.44 7.78 -19.89
C ARG A 208 5.95 7.30 -21.24
N ASP A 209 6.61 6.32 -21.77
CA ASP A 209 6.13 5.58 -22.95
C ASP A 209 5.45 4.25 -22.53
N GLY A 210 4.90 3.54 -23.51
CA GLY A 210 4.23 2.26 -23.27
C GLY A 210 5.14 1.14 -22.76
N ALA A 211 6.45 1.26 -22.95
CA ALA A 211 7.44 0.28 -22.50
C ALA A 211 7.56 0.20 -20.97
N TYR A 212 7.18 1.27 -20.26
CA TYR A 212 7.23 1.30 -18.79
C TYR A 212 6.41 0.19 -18.12
N PHE A 213 5.31 -0.22 -18.72
CA PHE A 213 4.42 -1.24 -18.14
C PHE A 213 4.63 -2.66 -18.73
N GLY A 214 5.49 -2.81 -19.75
CA GLY A 214 5.60 -4.04 -20.53
C GLY A 214 4.34 -4.32 -21.38
N GLU A 215 4.45 -5.23 -22.33
CA GLU A 215 3.37 -5.53 -23.30
C GLU A 215 2.08 -6.09 -22.65
N ASP A 216 2.17 -6.67 -21.45
CA ASP A 216 1.03 -7.31 -20.77
C ASP A 216 0.07 -6.35 -20.06
N HIS A 217 0.41 -5.08 -19.91
CA HIS A 217 -0.41 -4.10 -19.17
C HIS A 217 -1.48 -3.39 -19.99
N HIS A 218 -1.42 -3.46 -21.32
CA HIS A 218 -2.41 -2.86 -22.22
C HIS A 218 -3.74 -3.64 -22.30
N LEU A 219 -3.84 -4.80 -21.65
CA LEU A 219 -5.00 -5.71 -21.70
C LEU A 219 -5.71 -5.91 -20.34
N ARG A 220 -5.56 -5.00 -19.40
CA ARG A 220 -6.26 -5.08 -18.10
C ARG A 220 -7.15 -3.88 -17.82
#